data_87287617c715a64a7f06114ef8f6e58b
#
_entry.id   87287617c715a64a7f06114ef8f6e58b
#
_cell.length_a   1.000
_cell.length_b   1.000
_cell.length_c   1.000
_cell.angle_alpha   90.00
_cell.angle_beta   90.00
_cell.angle_gamma   90.00
#
_symmetry.space_group_name_H-M   'P 1'
#
loop_
_entity.id
_entity.type
_entity.pdbx_description
1 polymer ?
#
loop_
_entity_poly.entity_id
_entity_poly.type
_entity_poly.pdbx_seq_one_letter_code
_entity_poly.pdbx_strand_id
1 'polypeptide(L)'
;MIATMQRWQRHFTCIAPDTPGYGLSDPLGVTHAEMADFAEAVIEFLDAIGVGKAAFYGFHTGAMLAAAVAAHHPDRVHTVVSNGYVIPTSEERAELVAQYLPPFTPSWDGAHLAWLWSRMREQVIFFPWYRKDAADRLDLNLPPPDALQSGLVEFLRAGDHYRVAYRAAFTMPSAETLRRMTVPALVTASRTDPTSRYLPRALDPADGVTIRECATPADTLDLALAHLRRARTSPAPKAVATRPIPGRLWKQMLDVPGGQLRVRRNDDAGGRTVVVVHDAAGSSDTVAPLATSFIGRRPVVAIDLPGHGESDNTLPRGAVTVAAYAKALRTALDALGIRECDVVGAWGGGLVGLELAHLAPGRVRRLVLAGPLYFDKALQADLRARYAPPIHPDRHGGHLLQAWHFIRDQGLFWPWYNATREGIIRTANHVDPEMVHRRVLELFRAPDSWWRAYRAQFAYPVRTRLRTVKVATLLAAADWDPMRDYAIAASKALPHLPFRTLARDPGEWGREFMPFLDA
;
A
#
# COMPACT_ATOMS: atom_id res chain seq x y z
N MET A 1 -5.46 13.96 2.64
CA MET A 1 -6.91 14.27 2.58
C MET A 1 -7.70 13.89 3.84
N ILE A 2 -7.31 12.88 4.62
CA ILE A 2 -8.06 12.40 5.81
C ILE A 2 -8.43 13.53 6.78
N ALA A 3 -7.48 14.39 7.17
CA ALA A 3 -7.75 15.51 8.09
C ALA A 3 -8.79 16.49 7.52
N THR A 4 -8.79 16.76 6.20
CA THR A 4 -9.78 17.60 5.55
C THR A 4 -11.17 16.95 5.58
N MET A 5 -11.25 15.64 5.29
CA MET A 5 -12.50 14.88 5.37
C MET A 5 -13.06 14.88 6.79
N GLN A 6 -12.22 14.66 7.82
CA GLN A 6 -12.61 14.72 9.23
C GLN A 6 -13.13 16.11 9.63
N ARG A 7 -12.52 17.20 9.10
CA ARG A 7 -12.99 18.57 9.33
C ARG A 7 -14.38 18.81 8.74
N TRP A 8 -14.67 18.23 7.56
CA TRP A 8 -15.90 18.52 6.80
C TRP A 8 -17.00 17.45 6.91
N GLN A 9 -16.74 16.32 7.56
CA GLN A 9 -17.69 15.19 7.66
C GLN A 9 -19.05 15.53 8.29
N ARG A 10 -19.11 16.63 9.07
CA ARG A 10 -20.40 17.10 9.63
C ARG A 10 -21.27 17.86 8.62
N HIS A 11 -20.72 18.21 7.47
CA HIS A 11 -21.35 19.02 6.44
C HIS A 11 -21.60 18.24 5.15
N PHE A 12 -20.74 17.25 4.86
CA PHE A 12 -20.76 16.49 3.61
C PHE A 12 -20.48 15.01 3.85
N THR A 13 -21.01 14.16 2.98
CA THR A 13 -20.37 12.88 2.70
C THR A 13 -19.13 13.16 1.85
N CYS A 14 -17.96 12.91 2.43
CA CYS A 14 -16.68 13.15 1.79
C CYS A 14 -16.17 11.87 1.13
N ILE A 15 -15.82 11.95 -0.15
CA ILE A 15 -15.25 10.84 -0.93
C ILE A 15 -13.90 11.29 -1.48
N ALA A 16 -12.85 10.56 -1.21
CA ALA A 16 -11.50 10.82 -1.69
C ALA A 16 -10.97 9.58 -2.40
N PRO A 17 -11.12 9.48 -3.72
CA PRO A 17 -10.52 8.39 -4.48
C PRO A 17 -9.01 8.54 -4.54
N ASP A 18 -8.30 7.41 -4.56
CA ASP A 18 -6.89 7.40 -4.96
C ASP A 18 -6.82 7.72 -6.46
N THR A 19 -6.04 8.72 -6.83
CA THR A 19 -5.80 9.05 -8.24
C THR A 19 -5.17 7.85 -8.97
N PRO A 20 -5.54 7.54 -10.22
CA PRO A 20 -4.93 6.44 -10.97
C PRO A 20 -3.40 6.44 -10.90
N GLY A 21 -2.81 5.30 -10.53
CA GLY A 21 -1.37 5.13 -10.31
C GLY A 21 -0.88 5.47 -8.89
N TYR A 22 -1.78 5.87 -7.99
CA TYR A 22 -1.48 6.15 -6.58
C TYR A 22 -2.31 5.26 -5.66
N GLY A 23 -1.83 5.13 -4.43
CA GLY A 23 -2.55 4.39 -3.39
C GLY A 23 -2.90 2.97 -3.81
N LEU A 24 -4.19 2.65 -3.84
CA LEU A 24 -4.71 1.35 -4.27
C LEU A 24 -5.28 1.35 -5.70
N SER A 25 -5.30 2.50 -6.38
CA SER A 25 -5.81 2.61 -7.74
C SER A 25 -4.78 2.13 -8.76
N ASP A 26 -5.21 1.30 -9.70
CA ASP A 26 -4.37 0.88 -10.83
C ASP A 26 -4.01 2.11 -11.69
N PRO A 27 -2.85 2.15 -12.36
CA PRO A 27 -2.49 3.25 -13.24
C PRO A 27 -3.40 3.32 -14.48
N LEU A 28 -3.49 4.50 -15.09
CA LEU A 28 -4.15 4.65 -16.40
C LEU A 28 -3.43 3.77 -17.43
N GLY A 29 -4.19 3.14 -18.33
CA GLY A 29 -3.68 2.30 -19.41
C GLY A 29 -3.03 3.08 -20.57
N VAL A 30 -2.68 4.36 -20.37
CA VAL A 30 -2.11 5.26 -21.40
C VAL A 30 -0.71 5.72 -21.00
N THR A 31 0.21 5.72 -21.97
CA THR A 31 1.63 6.04 -21.72
C THR A 31 1.87 7.54 -21.49
N HIS A 32 1.06 8.40 -22.11
CA HIS A 32 1.18 9.86 -22.07
C HIS A 32 -0.16 10.47 -21.66
N ALA A 33 -0.57 10.19 -20.39
CA ALA A 33 -1.82 10.73 -19.89
C ALA A 33 -1.76 12.25 -19.75
N GLU A 34 -2.83 12.90 -20.17
CA GLU A 34 -3.14 14.30 -19.94
C GLU A 34 -4.09 14.45 -18.74
N MET A 35 -4.29 15.67 -18.27
CA MET A 35 -5.19 15.89 -17.13
C MET A 35 -6.66 15.57 -17.48
N ALA A 36 -7.03 15.60 -18.76
CA ALA A 36 -8.32 15.15 -19.26
C ALA A 36 -8.56 13.65 -19.06
N ASP A 37 -7.52 12.80 -19.24
CA ASP A 37 -7.65 11.35 -19.01
C ASP A 37 -7.90 11.03 -17.53
N PHE A 38 -7.26 11.78 -16.63
CA PHE A 38 -7.52 11.68 -15.19
C PHE A 38 -8.94 12.19 -14.85
N ALA A 39 -9.41 13.24 -15.51
CA ALA A 39 -10.77 13.74 -15.33
C ALA A 39 -11.80 12.70 -15.76
N GLU A 40 -11.60 12.02 -16.89
CA GLU A 40 -12.44 10.92 -17.34
C GLU A 40 -12.51 9.79 -16.32
N ALA A 41 -11.35 9.36 -15.80
CA ALA A 41 -11.30 8.34 -14.75
C ALA A 41 -12.07 8.73 -13.47
N VAL A 42 -12.11 10.03 -13.12
CA VAL A 42 -12.94 10.52 -12.01
C VAL A 42 -14.43 10.40 -12.36
N ILE A 43 -14.83 10.67 -13.60
CA ILE A 43 -16.23 10.51 -14.03
C ILE A 43 -16.64 9.03 -14.03
N GLU A 44 -15.81 8.15 -14.56
CA GLU A 44 -16.03 6.70 -14.49
C GLU A 44 -16.20 6.21 -13.05
N PHE A 45 -15.36 6.73 -12.14
CA PHE A 45 -15.49 6.44 -10.71
C PHE A 45 -16.82 6.93 -10.14
N LEU A 46 -17.26 8.16 -10.45
CA LEU A 46 -18.56 8.68 -10.00
C LEU A 46 -19.71 7.82 -10.52
N ASP A 47 -19.64 7.38 -11.77
CA ASP A 47 -20.65 6.50 -12.37
C ASP A 47 -20.69 5.14 -11.66
N ALA A 48 -19.51 4.59 -11.35
CA ALA A 48 -19.41 3.32 -10.64
C ALA A 48 -20.03 3.36 -9.23
N ILE A 49 -19.98 4.51 -8.56
CA ILE A 49 -20.60 4.69 -7.23
C ILE A 49 -21.99 5.33 -7.29
N GLY A 50 -22.53 5.57 -8.50
CA GLY A 50 -23.88 6.10 -8.71
C GLY A 50 -24.04 7.59 -8.35
N VAL A 51 -22.97 8.39 -8.45
CA VAL A 51 -22.98 9.84 -8.21
C VAL A 51 -23.10 10.58 -9.52
N GLY A 52 -24.26 11.13 -9.82
CA GLY A 52 -24.49 11.89 -11.05
C GLY A 52 -23.80 13.25 -11.08
N LYS A 53 -23.74 13.95 -9.94
CA LYS A 53 -23.13 15.29 -9.83
C LYS A 53 -22.57 15.52 -8.43
N ALA A 54 -21.39 16.15 -8.33
CA ALA A 54 -20.71 16.42 -7.06
C ALA A 54 -20.11 17.83 -6.98
N ALA A 55 -19.79 18.25 -5.76
CA ALA A 55 -18.90 19.38 -5.51
C ALA A 55 -17.48 18.85 -5.35
N PHE A 56 -16.48 19.54 -5.90
CA PHE A 56 -15.10 19.10 -5.92
C PHE A 56 -14.20 20.01 -5.09
N TYR A 57 -13.28 19.40 -4.37
CA TYR A 57 -12.13 20.06 -3.75
C TYR A 57 -10.86 19.36 -4.14
N GLY A 58 -9.91 20.10 -4.68
CA GLY A 58 -8.57 19.60 -5.00
C GLY A 58 -7.48 20.43 -4.34
N PHE A 59 -6.36 19.78 -4.00
CA PHE A 59 -5.17 20.41 -3.46
C PHE A 59 -3.95 20.10 -4.34
N HIS A 60 -3.18 21.12 -4.74
CA HIS A 60 -2.03 21.02 -5.65
C HIS A 60 -2.38 20.28 -6.95
N THR A 61 -1.78 19.10 -7.24
CA THR A 61 -2.14 18.28 -8.42
C THR A 61 -3.64 17.97 -8.44
N GLY A 62 -4.24 17.73 -7.26
CA GLY A 62 -5.68 17.57 -7.13
C GLY A 62 -6.48 18.82 -7.50
N ALA A 63 -5.91 20.02 -7.31
CA ALA A 63 -6.53 21.28 -7.73
C ALA A 63 -6.59 21.39 -9.27
N MET A 64 -5.52 20.94 -9.94
CA MET A 64 -5.48 20.84 -11.40
C MET A 64 -6.52 19.84 -11.93
N LEU A 65 -6.59 18.66 -11.30
CA LEU A 65 -7.57 17.63 -11.65
C LEU A 65 -9.01 18.09 -11.42
N ALA A 66 -9.31 18.71 -10.29
CA ALA A 66 -10.66 19.23 -10.00
C ALA A 66 -11.09 20.30 -11.02
N ALA A 67 -10.18 21.17 -11.42
CA ALA A 67 -10.42 22.15 -12.47
C ALA A 67 -10.62 21.50 -13.85
N ALA A 68 -9.86 20.46 -14.17
CA ALA A 68 -10.03 19.70 -15.41
C ALA A 68 -11.40 19.01 -15.47
N VAL A 69 -11.82 18.35 -14.38
CA VAL A 69 -13.17 17.77 -14.28
C VAL A 69 -14.24 18.82 -14.52
N ALA A 70 -14.10 20.00 -13.90
CA ALA A 70 -15.08 21.08 -14.06
C ALA A 70 -15.13 21.68 -15.48
N ALA A 71 -13.98 21.71 -16.17
CA ALA A 71 -13.88 22.24 -17.53
C ALA A 71 -14.36 21.26 -18.60
N HIS A 72 -14.08 19.95 -18.42
CA HIS A 72 -14.44 18.92 -19.40
C HIS A 72 -15.85 18.33 -19.16
N HIS A 73 -16.32 18.29 -17.90
CA HIS A 73 -17.59 17.70 -17.49
C HIS A 73 -18.41 18.64 -16.59
N PRO A 74 -18.75 19.86 -17.04
CA PRO A 74 -19.44 20.87 -16.22
C PRO A 74 -20.82 20.41 -15.73
N ASP A 75 -21.49 19.53 -16.47
CA ASP A 75 -22.75 18.91 -16.10
C ASP A 75 -22.64 17.97 -14.89
N ARG A 76 -21.44 17.48 -14.59
CA ARG A 76 -21.13 16.59 -13.46
C ARG A 76 -20.64 17.34 -12.19
N VAL A 77 -20.49 18.68 -12.27
CA VAL A 77 -19.88 19.50 -11.21
C VAL A 77 -20.84 20.57 -10.71
N HIS A 78 -21.17 20.55 -9.43
CA HIS A 78 -21.94 21.63 -8.81
C HIS A 78 -21.12 22.90 -8.60
N THR A 79 -19.91 22.74 -8.12
CA THR A 79 -18.90 23.78 -7.86
C THR A 79 -17.54 23.14 -7.63
N VAL A 80 -16.49 23.92 -7.82
CA VAL A 80 -15.12 23.44 -7.62
C VAL A 80 -14.31 24.38 -6.74
N VAL A 81 -13.45 23.82 -5.89
CA VAL A 81 -12.40 24.54 -5.18
C VAL A 81 -11.05 23.97 -5.59
N SER A 82 -10.20 24.80 -6.17
CA SER A 82 -8.84 24.50 -6.57
C SER A 82 -7.87 25.22 -5.64
N ASN A 83 -7.36 24.51 -4.61
CA ASN A 83 -6.42 25.05 -3.63
C ASN A 83 -4.99 24.69 -4.03
N GLY A 84 -4.15 25.69 -4.24
CA GLY A 84 -2.78 25.50 -4.74
C GLY A 84 -2.70 25.26 -6.24
N TYR A 85 -3.47 26.02 -7.02
CA TYR A 85 -3.53 25.94 -8.48
C TYR A 85 -2.29 26.56 -9.13
N VAL A 86 -1.71 25.90 -10.14
CA VAL A 86 -0.44 26.28 -10.75
C VAL A 86 -0.68 26.84 -12.17
N ILE A 87 -0.13 28.04 -12.45
CA ILE A 87 -0.18 28.69 -13.76
C ILE A 87 1.26 29.04 -14.19
N PRO A 88 2.03 28.05 -14.68
CA PRO A 88 3.41 28.26 -15.10
C PRO A 88 3.48 29.01 -16.44
N THR A 89 4.56 29.79 -16.65
CA THR A 89 4.93 30.25 -17.99
C THR A 89 5.37 29.08 -18.86
N SER A 90 5.58 29.31 -20.16
CA SER A 90 6.09 28.27 -21.07
C SER A 90 7.46 27.76 -20.65
N GLU A 91 8.33 28.68 -20.21
CA GLU A 91 9.69 28.40 -19.75
C GLU A 91 9.66 27.60 -18.41
N GLU A 92 8.88 28.09 -17.44
CA GLU A 92 8.69 27.38 -16.15
C GLU A 92 8.11 25.96 -16.36
N ARG A 93 7.17 25.82 -17.28
CA ARG A 93 6.58 24.53 -17.62
C ARG A 93 7.62 23.57 -18.19
N ALA A 94 8.43 24.04 -19.15
CA ALA A 94 9.50 23.23 -19.74
C ALA A 94 10.51 22.80 -18.68
N GLU A 95 10.90 23.71 -17.79
CA GLU A 95 11.82 23.42 -16.70
C GLU A 95 11.24 22.43 -15.68
N LEU A 96 9.98 22.63 -15.24
CA LEU A 96 9.30 21.73 -14.31
C LEU A 96 9.21 20.30 -14.89
N VAL A 97 8.85 20.15 -16.15
CA VAL A 97 8.78 18.83 -16.80
C VAL A 97 10.16 18.18 -16.90
N ALA A 98 11.20 18.96 -17.17
CA ALA A 98 12.57 18.46 -17.34
C ALA A 98 13.24 18.08 -16.01
N GLN A 99 13.03 18.86 -14.94
CA GLN A 99 13.84 18.74 -13.71
C GLN A 99 13.06 18.28 -12.46
N TYR A 100 11.74 18.54 -12.42
CA TYR A 100 10.95 18.18 -11.24
C TYR A 100 10.68 16.69 -11.13
N LEU A 101 10.73 15.95 -12.25
CA LEU A 101 10.23 14.58 -12.43
C LEU A 101 11.35 13.61 -12.85
N PRO A 102 12.46 13.49 -12.11
CA PRO A 102 13.47 12.49 -12.43
C PRO A 102 12.89 11.07 -12.29
N PRO A 103 13.34 10.12 -13.12
CA PRO A 103 12.93 8.71 -12.99
C PRO A 103 13.24 8.16 -11.58
N PHE A 104 12.34 7.34 -11.07
CA PHE A 104 12.52 6.66 -9.81
C PHE A 104 12.65 5.16 -10.05
N THR A 105 13.87 4.65 -9.91
CA THR A 105 14.20 3.23 -10.14
C THR A 105 14.95 2.68 -8.94
N PRO A 106 14.52 1.55 -8.37
CA PRO A 106 15.26 0.88 -7.30
C PRO A 106 16.69 0.52 -7.72
N SER A 107 17.65 0.82 -6.86
CA SER A 107 19.07 0.48 -7.04
C SER A 107 19.49 -0.64 -6.08
N TRP A 108 20.43 -1.44 -6.50
CA TRP A 108 20.91 -2.63 -5.77
C TRP A 108 21.48 -2.31 -4.36
N ASP A 109 21.97 -1.10 -4.17
CA ASP A 109 22.58 -0.59 -2.93
C ASP A 109 21.61 0.19 -2.03
N GLY A 110 20.36 0.43 -2.49
CA GLY A 110 19.38 1.22 -1.76
C GLY A 110 19.55 2.73 -1.87
N ALA A 111 20.48 3.23 -2.71
CA ALA A 111 20.75 4.67 -2.88
C ALA A 111 19.50 5.48 -3.29
N HIS A 112 18.57 4.88 -4.04
CA HIS A 112 17.29 5.49 -4.39
C HIS A 112 16.46 5.90 -3.17
N LEU A 113 16.54 5.20 -2.05
CA LEU A 113 15.85 5.54 -0.81
C LEU A 113 16.48 6.77 -0.13
N ALA A 114 17.81 6.85 -0.09
CA ALA A 114 18.54 8.01 0.44
C ALA A 114 18.27 9.26 -0.39
N TRP A 115 18.26 9.11 -1.73
CA TRP A 115 17.87 10.17 -2.65
C TRP A 115 16.43 10.63 -2.39
N LEU A 116 15.48 9.69 -2.27
CA LEU A 116 14.08 10.04 -2.04
C LEU A 116 13.90 10.75 -0.69
N TRP A 117 14.58 10.33 0.37
CA TRP A 117 14.54 11.01 1.67
C TRP A 117 15.00 12.47 1.55
N SER A 118 16.10 12.69 0.84
CA SER A 118 16.60 14.03 0.56
C SER A 118 15.56 14.85 -0.20
N ARG A 119 14.98 14.29 -1.27
CA ARG A 119 13.95 14.96 -2.06
C ARG A 119 12.70 15.30 -1.23
N MET A 120 12.23 14.41 -0.34
CA MET A 120 11.10 14.68 0.55
C MET A 120 11.38 15.84 1.52
N ARG A 121 12.62 16.01 1.93
CA ARG A 121 13.06 17.16 2.74
C ARG A 121 13.13 18.42 1.90
N GLU A 122 13.77 18.34 0.74
CA GLU A 122 14.02 19.49 -0.13
C GLU A 122 12.72 20.15 -0.61
N GLN A 123 11.66 19.37 -0.88
CA GLN A 123 10.39 19.93 -1.34
C GLN A 123 9.64 20.77 -0.29
N VAL A 124 10.02 20.68 0.98
CA VAL A 124 9.51 21.56 2.05
C VAL A 124 10.49 22.66 2.44
N ILE A 125 11.69 22.66 1.85
CA ILE A 125 12.72 23.69 2.06
C ILE A 125 12.78 24.64 0.86
N PHE A 126 12.58 24.14 -0.36
CA PHE A 126 12.69 24.89 -1.62
C PHE A 126 11.52 24.60 -2.56
N PHE A 127 11.14 25.60 -3.33
CA PHE A 127 10.22 25.41 -4.45
C PHE A 127 10.66 26.20 -5.68
N PRO A 128 10.93 25.49 -6.80
CA PRO A 128 10.94 24.04 -6.97
C PRO A 128 12.07 23.35 -6.15
N TRP A 129 11.84 22.12 -5.73
CA TRP A 129 12.76 21.38 -4.83
C TRP A 129 14.19 21.23 -5.36
N TYR A 130 14.41 21.28 -6.66
CA TYR A 130 15.71 21.15 -7.32
C TYR A 130 16.52 22.46 -7.35
N ARG A 131 15.90 23.62 -7.15
CA ARG A 131 16.58 24.90 -7.00
C ARG A 131 16.99 25.10 -5.55
N LYS A 132 18.27 25.47 -5.32
CA LYS A 132 18.86 25.59 -3.97
C LYS A 132 19.22 27.02 -3.59
N ASP A 133 18.69 28.00 -4.34
CA ASP A 133 18.98 29.41 -4.13
C ASP A 133 18.17 29.98 -2.96
N ALA A 134 18.69 31.04 -2.35
CA ALA A 134 18.02 31.73 -1.26
C ALA A 134 16.63 32.27 -1.67
N ALA A 135 16.47 32.66 -2.94
CA ALA A 135 15.20 33.16 -3.49
C ALA A 135 14.11 32.09 -3.61
N ASP A 136 14.50 30.81 -3.73
CA ASP A 136 13.58 29.69 -3.84
C ASP A 136 13.29 29.03 -2.48
N ARG A 137 13.91 29.53 -1.39
CA ARG A 137 13.74 29.00 -0.05
C ARG A 137 12.35 29.32 0.50
N LEU A 138 11.68 28.31 1.03
CA LEU A 138 10.36 28.43 1.68
C LEU A 138 10.52 28.82 3.16
N ASP A 139 9.61 29.65 3.64
CA ASP A 139 9.49 29.99 5.05
C ASP A 139 8.58 28.94 5.75
N LEU A 140 9.07 27.71 5.83
CA LEU A 140 8.37 26.57 6.43
C LEU A 140 9.27 25.82 7.41
N ASN A 141 8.66 25.26 8.44
CA ASN A 141 9.35 24.33 9.33
C ASN A 141 9.55 22.97 8.63
N LEU A 142 10.72 22.37 8.80
CA LEU A 142 10.94 21.00 8.39
C LEU A 142 10.07 20.06 9.27
N PRO A 143 9.21 19.25 8.69
CA PRO A 143 8.38 18.30 9.44
C PRO A 143 9.22 17.29 10.24
N PRO A 144 8.68 16.71 11.32
CA PRO A 144 9.36 15.65 12.04
C PRO A 144 9.53 14.39 11.15
N PRO A 145 10.50 13.52 11.45
CA PRO A 145 10.82 12.35 10.63
C PRO A 145 9.61 11.46 10.31
N ASP A 146 8.71 11.23 11.27
CA ASP A 146 7.51 10.40 11.06
C ASP A 146 6.56 10.98 10.01
N ALA A 147 6.41 12.31 9.97
CA ALA A 147 5.58 12.98 8.97
C ALA A 147 6.23 12.92 7.57
N LEU A 148 7.55 13.07 7.49
CA LEU A 148 8.29 12.88 6.23
C LEU A 148 8.21 11.43 5.76
N GLN A 149 8.32 10.47 6.68
CA GLN A 149 8.19 9.03 6.39
C GLN A 149 6.82 8.70 5.81
N SER A 150 5.75 9.29 6.34
CA SER A 150 4.40 9.09 5.79
C SER A 150 4.30 9.52 4.33
N GLY A 151 4.85 10.70 3.98
CA GLY A 151 4.91 11.17 2.60
C GLY A 151 5.82 10.31 1.71
N LEU A 152 6.94 9.83 2.26
CA LEU A 152 7.85 8.93 1.56
C LEU A 152 7.16 7.60 1.22
N VAL A 153 6.39 7.01 2.13
CA VAL A 153 5.65 5.76 1.88
C VAL A 153 4.65 5.95 0.74
N GLU A 154 3.93 7.06 0.67
CA GLU A 154 3.01 7.35 -0.44
C GLU A 154 3.76 7.47 -1.77
N PHE A 155 4.94 8.09 -1.79
CA PHE A 155 5.77 8.17 -2.98
C PHE A 155 6.29 6.79 -3.42
N LEU A 156 6.77 5.98 -2.47
CA LEU A 156 7.24 4.60 -2.74
C LEU A 156 6.12 3.73 -3.32
N ARG A 157 4.87 3.93 -2.86
CA ARG A 157 3.68 3.22 -3.39
C ARG A 157 3.39 3.58 -4.84
N ALA A 158 3.53 4.85 -5.20
CA ALA A 158 3.34 5.32 -6.56
C ALA A 158 4.49 4.85 -7.49
N GLY A 159 5.69 4.69 -6.93
CA GLY A 159 6.88 4.38 -7.72
C GLY A 159 7.09 5.38 -8.85
N ASP A 160 7.55 4.96 -10.03
CA ASP A 160 7.76 5.86 -11.17
C ASP A 160 6.46 6.45 -11.74
N HIS A 161 5.27 5.88 -11.41
CA HIS A 161 3.98 6.44 -11.83
C HIS A 161 3.71 7.85 -11.29
N TYR A 162 4.42 8.30 -10.22
CA TYR A 162 4.30 9.66 -9.73
C TYR A 162 4.50 10.71 -10.82
N ARG A 163 5.35 10.41 -11.81
CA ARG A 163 5.68 11.31 -12.92
C ARG A 163 4.50 11.59 -13.83
N VAL A 164 3.60 10.63 -14.00
CA VAL A 164 2.51 10.70 -14.97
C VAL A 164 1.52 11.82 -14.60
N ALA A 165 0.96 11.78 -13.39
CA ALA A 165 0.00 12.80 -12.96
C ALA A 165 0.65 14.18 -12.73
N TYR A 166 1.88 14.24 -12.21
CA TYR A 166 2.60 15.51 -12.09
C TYR A 166 2.87 16.15 -13.47
N ARG A 167 3.29 15.34 -14.45
CA ARG A 167 3.49 15.83 -15.82
C ARG A 167 2.18 16.36 -16.40
N ALA A 168 1.08 15.61 -16.29
CA ALA A 168 -0.22 16.04 -16.75
C ALA A 168 -0.65 17.36 -16.10
N ALA A 169 -0.39 17.57 -14.80
CA ALA A 169 -0.68 18.82 -14.11
C ALA A 169 0.18 19.98 -14.62
N PHE A 170 1.48 19.79 -14.84
CA PHE A 170 2.37 20.85 -15.32
C PHE A 170 2.13 21.21 -16.78
N THR A 171 1.70 20.27 -17.61
CA THR A 171 1.42 20.52 -19.04
C THR A 171 0.01 21.02 -19.32
N MET A 172 -0.89 20.97 -18.35
CA MET A 172 -2.26 21.45 -18.48
C MET A 172 -2.29 22.95 -18.89
N PRO A 173 -3.16 23.37 -19.82
CA PRO A 173 -3.34 24.76 -20.19
C PRO A 173 -4.15 25.51 -19.12
N SER A 174 -3.56 25.68 -17.94
CA SER A 174 -4.24 26.06 -16.70
C SER A 174 -4.92 27.43 -16.75
N ALA A 175 -4.32 28.44 -17.39
CA ALA A 175 -4.93 29.75 -17.55
C ALA A 175 -6.17 29.69 -18.47
N GLU A 176 -6.10 28.94 -19.58
CA GLU A 176 -7.21 28.75 -20.49
C GLU A 176 -8.36 27.97 -19.84
N THR A 177 -8.03 26.97 -19.03
CA THR A 177 -9.02 26.20 -18.27
C THR A 177 -9.87 27.11 -17.38
N LEU A 178 -9.27 28.10 -16.69
CA LEU A 178 -10.02 29.06 -15.86
C LEU A 178 -10.89 30.00 -16.69
N ARG A 179 -10.46 30.38 -17.89
CA ARG A 179 -11.27 31.21 -18.80
C ARG A 179 -12.48 30.49 -19.38
N ARG A 180 -12.38 29.16 -19.53
CA ARG A 180 -13.43 28.30 -20.08
C ARG A 180 -14.37 27.70 -19.00
N MET A 181 -14.14 28.02 -17.72
CA MET A 181 -14.93 27.50 -16.61
C MET A 181 -16.36 28.02 -16.67
N THR A 182 -17.33 27.11 -16.71
CA THR A 182 -18.77 27.44 -16.75
C THR A 182 -19.51 27.17 -15.43
N VAL A 183 -18.81 26.58 -14.46
CA VAL A 183 -19.36 26.30 -13.12
C VAL A 183 -18.75 27.24 -12.09
N PRO A 184 -19.45 27.53 -10.97
CA PRO A 184 -18.89 28.34 -9.90
C PRO A 184 -17.58 27.73 -9.39
N ALA A 185 -16.51 28.53 -9.31
CA ALA A 185 -15.20 28.05 -8.91
C ALA A 185 -14.51 29.00 -7.92
N LEU A 186 -13.76 28.43 -7.00
CA LEU A 186 -12.85 29.13 -6.11
C LEU A 186 -11.42 28.63 -6.36
N VAL A 187 -10.55 29.51 -6.80
CA VAL A 187 -9.10 29.26 -6.86
C VAL A 187 -8.43 29.97 -5.69
N THR A 188 -7.73 29.22 -4.85
CA THR A 188 -7.15 29.77 -3.63
C THR A 188 -5.79 29.15 -3.31
N ALA A 189 -5.01 29.83 -2.51
CA ALA A 189 -3.82 29.31 -1.85
C ALA A 189 -3.57 30.11 -0.57
N SER A 190 -2.88 29.54 0.41
CA SER A 190 -2.38 30.30 1.53
C SER A 190 -1.10 31.04 1.13
N ARG A 191 -0.83 32.18 1.76
CA ARG A 191 0.39 32.98 1.55
C ARG A 191 1.67 32.18 1.79
N THR A 192 1.62 31.19 2.68
CA THR A 192 2.75 30.29 2.97
C THR A 192 2.90 29.14 2.00
N ASP A 193 1.91 28.91 1.12
CA ASP A 193 2.00 27.90 0.07
C ASP A 193 2.79 28.45 -1.12
N PRO A 194 3.82 27.74 -1.63
CA PRO A 194 4.61 28.21 -2.77
C PRO A 194 3.80 28.44 -4.04
N THR A 195 2.60 27.84 -4.14
CA THR A 195 1.71 28.03 -5.29
C THR A 195 0.95 29.36 -5.25
N SER A 196 0.93 30.08 -4.12
CA SER A 196 0.29 31.40 -4.02
C SER A 196 0.83 32.40 -5.05
N ARG A 197 2.11 32.29 -5.42
CA ARG A 197 2.74 33.12 -6.45
C ARG A 197 2.11 33.01 -7.84
N TYR A 198 1.33 31.97 -8.09
CA TYR A 198 0.61 31.79 -9.35
C TYR A 198 -0.77 32.46 -9.39
N LEU A 199 -1.35 32.81 -8.23
CA LEU A 199 -2.69 33.41 -8.18
C LEU A 199 -2.80 34.72 -8.99
N PRO A 200 -1.80 35.66 -8.97
CA PRO A 200 -1.84 36.86 -9.81
C PRO A 200 -1.81 36.60 -11.32
N ARG A 201 -1.48 35.39 -11.74
CA ARG A 201 -1.44 34.98 -13.15
C ARG A 201 -2.77 34.44 -13.67
N ALA A 202 -3.77 34.32 -12.81
CA ALA A 202 -5.14 33.99 -13.20
C ALA A 202 -5.84 35.23 -13.79
N LEU A 203 -5.35 35.66 -14.95
CA LEU A 203 -5.87 36.84 -15.66
C LEU A 203 -7.11 36.48 -16.44
N ASP A 204 -8.13 37.37 -16.37
CA ASP A 204 -9.39 37.27 -17.09
C ASP A 204 -10.08 35.87 -16.93
N PRO A 205 -10.27 35.36 -15.70
CA PRO A 205 -11.00 34.14 -15.49
C PRO A 205 -12.47 34.33 -15.87
N ALA A 206 -13.20 33.24 -16.12
CA ALA A 206 -14.65 33.32 -16.37
C ALA A 206 -15.39 33.95 -15.18
N ASP A 207 -16.55 34.57 -15.43
CA ASP A 207 -17.33 35.33 -14.43
C ASP A 207 -17.67 34.56 -13.14
N GLY A 208 -17.82 33.23 -13.22
CA GLY A 208 -18.08 32.37 -12.08
C GLY A 208 -16.85 32.00 -11.24
N VAL A 209 -15.64 32.42 -11.63
CA VAL A 209 -14.38 32.05 -10.97
C VAL A 209 -13.95 33.16 -10.00
N THR A 210 -13.77 32.79 -8.74
CA THR A 210 -13.27 33.69 -7.70
C THR A 210 -11.83 33.30 -7.35
N ILE A 211 -10.91 34.29 -7.36
CA ILE A 211 -9.51 34.12 -6.97
C ILE A 211 -9.30 34.74 -5.59
N ARG A 212 -8.75 33.99 -4.62
CA ARG A 212 -8.48 34.49 -3.26
C ARG A 212 -7.18 33.91 -2.68
N GLU A 213 -6.33 34.80 -2.22
CA GLU A 213 -5.23 34.44 -1.30
C GLU A 213 -5.72 34.47 0.12
N CYS A 214 -5.32 33.49 0.95
CA CYS A 214 -5.61 33.40 2.38
C CYS A 214 -4.33 33.59 3.21
N ALA A 215 -4.46 34.03 4.46
CA ALA A 215 -3.31 34.21 5.33
C ALA A 215 -2.66 32.88 5.72
N THR A 216 -3.47 31.88 6.04
CA THR A 216 -3.02 30.57 6.53
C THR A 216 -3.66 29.41 5.76
N PRO A 217 -3.07 28.19 5.84
CA PRO A 217 -3.71 26.99 5.31
C PRO A 217 -5.07 26.68 5.95
N ALA A 218 -5.29 27.04 7.22
CA ALA A 218 -6.57 26.88 7.88
C ALA A 218 -7.66 27.77 7.26
N ASP A 219 -7.30 29.03 6.96
CA ASP A 219 -8.22 29.99 6.32
C ASP A 219 -8.62 29.50 4.91
N THR A 220 -7.72 28.86 4.17
CA THR A 220 -8.08 28.28 2.86
C THR A 220 -9.12 27.18 2.99
N LEU A 221 -9.03 26.33 4.03
CA LEU A 221 -9.99 25.27 4.28
C LEU A 221 -11.35 25.82 4.74
N ASP A 222 -11.37 26.90 5.52
CA ASP A 222 -12.62 27.55 5.96
C ASP A 222 -13.30 28.27 4.81
N LEU A 223 -12.53 28.97 3.98
CA LEU A 223 -13.03 29.60 2.74
C LEU A 223 -13.57 28.57 1.76
N ALA A 224 -12.84 27.45 1.58
CA ALA A 224 -13.28 26.34 0.75
C ALA A 224 -14.60 25.73 1.25
N LEU A 225 -14.71 25.48 2.55
CA LEU A 225 -15.94 24.98 3.16
C LEU A 225 -17.12 25.94 2.92
N ALA A 226 -16.91 27.24 3.15
CA ALA A 226 -17.91 28.27 2.93
C ALA A 226 -18.38 28.33 1.47
N HIS A 227 -17.45 28.18 0.52
CA HIS A 227 -17.75 28.13 -0.91
C HIS A 227 -18.56 26.87 -1.27
N LEU A 228 -18.10 25.68 -0.86
CA LEU A 228 -18.76 24.39 -1.15
C LEU A 228 -20.19 24.34 -0.58
N ARG A 229 -20.44 24.91 0.60
CA ARG A 229 -21.77 24.94 1.24
C ARG A 229 -22.80 25.80 0.51
N ARG A 230 -22.39 26.69 -0.38
CA ARG A 230 -23.31 27.50 -1.20
C ARG A 230 -23.93 26.72 -2.36
N ALA A 231 -23.26 25.63 -2.76
CA ALA A 231 -23.73 24.81 -3.87
C ALA A 231 -24.88 23.89 -3.42
N ARG A 232 -25.74 23.53 -4.36
CA ARG A 232 -26.69 22.43 -4.17
C ARG A 232 -25.90 21.13 -4.01
N THR A 233 -26.42 20.22 -3.21
CA THR A 233 -25.80 18.92 -2.97
C THR A 233 -26.65 17.80 -3.55
N SER A 234 -25.98 16.74 -3.99
CA SER A 234 -26.61 15.48 -4.34
C SER A 234 -26.74 14.59 -3.10
N PRO A 235 -27.70 13.66 -3.06
CA PRO A 235 -27.73 12.64 -2.03
C PRO A 235 -26.42 11.87 -1.95
N ALA A 236 -26.07 11.40 -0.75
CA ALA A 236 -24.93 10.51 -0.59
C ALA A 236 -25.13 9.23 -1.42
N PRO A 237 -24.07 8.71 -2.06
CA PRO A 237 -24.17 7.45 -2.77
C PRO A 237 -24.53 6.32 -1.81
N LYS A 238 -25.25 5.32 -2.30
CA LYS A 238 -25.41 4.06 -1.57
C LYS A 238 -24.06 3.32 -1.54
N ALA A 239 -23.84 2.54 -0.48
CA ALA A 239 -22.69 1.66 -0.43
C ALA A 239 -22.67 0.77 -1.69
N VAL A 240 -21.58 0.81 -2.42
CA VAL A 240 -21.39 0.00 -3.62
C VAL A 240 -20.67 -1.28 -3.23
N ALA A 241 -21.28 -2.43 -3.53
CA ALA A 241 -20.62 -3.72 -3.34
C ALA A 241 -19.43 -3.84 -4.31
N THR A 242 -18.29 -4.25 -3.80
CA THR A 242 -17.14 -4.58 -4.64
C THR A 242 -17.51 -5.71 -5.59
N ARG A 243 -17.23 -5.55 -6.88
CA ARG A 243 -17.52 -6.56 -7.90
C ARG A 243 -16.28 -7.40 -8.17
N PRO A 244 -16.43 -8.73 -8.32
CA PRO A 244 -15.36 -9.60 -8.80
C PRO A 244 -14.85 -9.14 -10.15
N ILE A 245 -13.54 -9.25 -10.36
CA ILE A 245 -12.90 -9.04 -11.66
C ILE A 245 -12.38 -10.40 -12.13
N PRO A 246 -12.98 -11.01 -13.16
CA PRO A 246 -12.59 -12.32 -13.63
C PRO A 246 -11.12 -12.40 -14.03
N GLY A 247 -10.49 -13.54 -13.82
CA GLY A 247 -9.10 -13.82 -14.23
C GLY A 247 -8.02 -13.13 -13.41
N ARG A 248 -8.36 -12.32 -12.38
CA ARG A 248 -7.36 -11.66 -11.52
C ARG A 248 -7.77 -11.66 -10.06
N LEU A 249 -6.78 -11.43 -9.18
CA LEU A 249 -7.07 -11.11 -7.78
C LEU A 249 -7.66 -9.71 -7.70
N TRP A 250 -8.86 -9.57 -7.14
CA TRP A 250 -9.48 -8.27 -6.89
C TRP A 250 -9.47 -7.94 -5.39
N LYS A 251 -9.51 -6.66 -5.08
CA LYS A 251 -9.32 -6.10 -3.73
C LYS A 251 -10.67 -5.92 -3.03
N GLN A 252 -10.76 -6.28 -1.75
CA GLN A 252 -11.94 -6.03 -0.92
C GLN A 252 -11.52 -5.63 0.50
N MET A 253 -12.21 -4.64 1.06
CA MET A 253 -12.14 -4.31 2.48
C MET A 253 -13.24 -5.06 3.22
N LEU A 254 -12.89 -5.67 4.36
CA LEU A 254 -13.82 -6.40 5.23
C LEU A 254 -13.99 -5.61 6.52
N ASP A 255 -15.22 -5.24 6.84
CA ASP A 255 -15.53 -4.69 8.15
C ASP A 255 -15.42 -5.77 9.23
N VAL A 256 -14.60 -5.52 10.23
CA VAL A 256 -14.38 -6.43 11.37
C VAL A 256 -14.41 -5.62 12.68
N PRO A 257 -14.57 -6.25 13.83
CA PRO A 257 -14.47 -5.54 15.10
C PRO A 257 -13.12 -4.82 15.23
N GLY A 258 -13.16 -3.50 15.39
CA GLY A 258 -11.99 -2.65 15.58
C GLY A 258 -11.41 -2.02 14.32
N GLY A 259 -12.02 -2.22 13.13
CA GLY A 259 -11.59 -1.60 11.87
C GLY A 259 -11.87 -2.43 10.64
N GLN A 260 -11.02 -2.29 9.62
CA GLN A 260 -11.14 -2.99 8.35
C GLN A 260 -9.91 -3.85 8.07
N LEU A 261 -10.13 -5.02 7.47
CA LEU A 261 -9.06 -5.87 6.95
C LEU A 261 -9.17 -5.94 5.43
N ARG A 262 -8.03 -5.83 4.76
CA ARG A 262 -7.97 -6.00 3.31
C ARG A 262 -7.74 -7.45 2.95
N VAL A 263 -8.45 -7.90 1.92
CA VAL A 263 -8.21 -9.17 1.24
C VAL A 263 -8.04 -8.96 -0.25
N ARG A 264 -7.27 -9.84 -0.88
CA ARG A 264 -7.27 -10.08 -2.33
C ARG A 264 -7.90 -11.43 -2.56
N ARG A 265 -8.83 -11.52 -3.49
CA ARG A 265 -9.53 -12.78 -3.74
C ARG A 265 -9.84 -13.00 -5.21
N ASN A 266 -10.10 -14.25 -5.55
CA ASN A 266 -10.69 -14.65 -6.82
C ASN A 266 -11.61 -15.84 -6.56
N ASP A 267 -12.81 -15.80 -7.15
CA ASP A 267 -13.86 -16.81 -6.96
C ASP A 267 -14.27 -17.44 -8.31
N ASP A 268 -13.44 -17.34 -9.35
CA ASP A 268 -13.77 -17.83 -10.71
C ASP A 268 -13.89 -19.36 -10.79
N ALA A 269 -13.25 -20.08 -9.87
CA ALA A 269 -13.32 -21.55 -9.80
C ALA A 269 -14.21 -22.04 -8.67
N GLY A 270 -14.72 -23.24 -8.83
CA GLY A 270 -15.44 -23.95 -7.75
C GLY A 270 -14.53 -24.66 -6.77
N GLY A 271 -15.11 -25.23 -5.74
CA GLY A 271 -14.44 -26.04 -4.72
C GLY A 271 -14.15 -25.28 -3.43
N ARG A 272 -13.35 -25.90 -2.55
CA ARG A 272 -13.01 -25.35 -1.24
C ARG A 272 -12.01 -24.20 -1.39
N THR A 273 -12.25 -23.09 -0.70
CA THR A 273 -11.40 -21.90 -0.76
C THR A 273 -10.01 -22.18 -0.21
N VAL A 274 -8.98 -21.73 -0.93
CA VAL A 274 -7.59 -21.68 -0.46
C VAL A 274 -7.34 -20.31 0.18
N VAL A 275 -6.89 -20.31 1.43
CA VAL A 275 -6.52 -19.11 2.17
C VAL A 275 -5.01 -19.01 2.20
N VAL A 276 -4.45 -17.96 1.60
CA VAL A 276 -3.02 -17.71 1.55
C VAL A 276 -2.66 -16.67 2.62
N VAL A 277 -1.70 -17.03 3.49
CA VAL A 277 -1.28 -16.20 4.64
C VAL A 277 0.19 -15.81 4.48
N HIS A 278 0.45 -14.51 4.53
CA HIS A 278 1.80 -13.93 4.39
C HIS A 278 2.63 -14.03 5.68
N ASP A 279 3.94 -13.85 5.57
CA ASP A 279 4.90 -13.73 6.67
C ASP A 279 4.85 -12.34 7.35
N ALA A 280 5.55 -12.18 8.47
CA ALA A 280 5.86 -10.87 9.05
C ALA A 280 6.59 -9.99 8.02
N ALA A 281 6.42 -8.65 8.11
CA ALA A 281 6.88 -7.70 7.09
C ALA A 281 6.41 -8.05 5.66
N GLY A 282 5.19 -8.57 5.55
CA GLY A 282 4.52 -8.88 4.29
C GLY A 282 3.07 -8.44 4.29
N SER A 283 2.40 -8.72 3.18
CA SER A 283 0.97 -8.48 2.96
C SER A 283 0.43 -9.45 1.92
N SER A 284 -0.83 -9.33 1.55
CA SER A 284 -1.41 -10.04 0.41
C SER A 284 -0.71 -9.71 -0.92
N ASP A 285 0.00 -8.57 -0.99
CA ASP A 285 0.81 -8.19 -2.14
C ASP A 285 2.07 -9.06 -2.26
N THR A 286 2.74 -9.38 -1.15
CA THR A 286 3.96 -10.22 -1.15
C THR A 286 3.68 -11.68 -1.50
N VAL A 287 2.49 -12.18 -1.21
CA VAL A 287 2.06 -13.54 -1.56
C VAL A 287 1.15 -13.59 -2.79
N ALA A 288 1.01 -12.47 -3.51
CA ALA A 288 0.17 -12.41 -4.71
C ALA A 288 0.60 -13.40 -5.82
N PRO A 289 1.90 -13.65 -6.11
CA PRO A 289 2.29 -14.68 -7.07
C PRO A 289 1.76 -16.07 -6.69
N LEU A 290 1.90 -16.46 -5.42
CA LEU A 290 1.36 -17.71 -4.88
C LEU A 290 -0.18 -17.74 -4.96
N ALA A 291 -0.86 -16.69 -4.53
CA ALA A 291 -2.32 -16.62 -4.58
C ALA A 291 -2.85 -16.67 -6.01
N THR A 292 -2.21 -15.97 -6.95
CA THR A 292 -2.55 -15.96 -8.37
C THR A 292 -2.45 -17.37 -8.99
N SER A 293 -1.52 -18.19 -8.52
CA SER A 293 -1.34 -19.56 -9.05
C SER A 293 -2.55 -20.49 -8.80
N PHE A 294 -3.50 -20.10 -7.95
CA PHE A 294 -4.75 -20.83 -7.72
C PHE A 294 -5.91 -20.37 -8.61
N ILE A 295 -5.78 -19.24 -9.32
CA ILE A 295 -6.84 -18.73 -10.21
C ILE A 295 -7.18 -19.79 -11.27
N GLY A 296 -8.49 -20.03 -11.47
CA GLY A 296 -9.00 -21.04 -12.38
C GLY A 296 -8.88 -22.49 -11.85
N ARG A 297 -8.30 -22.71 -10.65
CA ARG A 297 -8.21 -24.02 -9.99
C ARG A 297 -9.07 -24.12 -8.75
N ARG A 298 -8.99 -23.11 -7.89
CA ARG A 298 -9.74 -23.03 -6.63
C ARG A 298 -10.08 -21.57 -6.32
N PRO A 299 -11.18 -21.31 -5.62
CA PRO A 299 -11.38 -19.99 -5.00
C PRO A 299 -10.19 -19.68 -4.09
N VAL A 300 -9.68 -18.46 -4.13
CA VAL A 300 -8.51 -18.05 -3.33
C VAL A 300 -8.74 -16.74 -2.61
N VAL A 301 -8.25 -16.65 -1.38
CA VAL A 301 -8.23 -15.44 -0.56
C VAL A 301 -6.84 -15.27 0.03
N ALA A 302 -6.18 -14.16 -0.26
CA ALA A 302 -4.98 -13.71 0.42
C ALA A 302 -5.34 -12.51 1.31
N ILE A 303 -4.97 -12.56 2.59
CA ILE A 303 -5.34 -11.56 3.60
C ILE A 303 -4.15 -10.71 3.99
N ASP A 304 -4.35 -9.41 4.19
CA ASP A 304 -3.44 -8.59 4.98
C ASP A 304 -3.76 -8.81 6.46
N LEU A 305 -2.83 -9.37 7.21
CA LEU A 305 -2.99 -9.55 8.65
C LEU A 305 -3.10 -8.20 9.36
N PRO A 306 -3.75 -8.10 10.53
CA PRO A 306 -3.89 -6.86 11.26
C PRO A 306 -2.58 -6.06 11.40
N GLY A 307 -2.61 -4.78 11.03
CA GLY A 307 -1.46 -3.88 11.07
C GLY A 307 -0.41 -4.13 9.99
N HIS A 308 -0.74 -4.87 8.94
CA HIS A 308 0.09 -5.11 7.77
C HIS A 308 -0.65 -4.69 6.51
N GLY A 309 0.10 -4.31 5.47
CA GLY A 309 -0.46 -3.91 4.19
C GLY A 309 -1.44 -2.74 4.33
N GLU A 310 -2.69 -2.94 3.91
CA GLU A 310 -3.78 -1.96 4.02
C GLU A 310 -4.79 -2.30 5.13
N SER A 311 -4.48 -3.31 5.94
CA SER A 311 -5.35 -3.66 7.07
C SER A 311 -5.11 -2.78 8.28
N ASP A 312 -6.20 -2.34 8.92
CA ASP A 312 -6.11 -1.69 10.23
C ASP A 312 -5.46 -2.61 11.26
N ASN A 313 -4.81 -2.02 12.25
CA ASN A 313 -4.30 -2.77 13.38
C ASN A 313 -5.43 -3.06 14.38
N THR A 314 -6.20 -4.10 14.13
CA THR A 314 -7.35 -4.52 14.94
C THR A 314 -6.97 -5.35 16.18
N LEU A 315 -5.66 -5.61 16.39
CA LEU A 315 -5.22 -6.36 17.56
C LEU A 315 -5.26 -5.48 18.82
N PRO A 316 -5.62 -6.04 19.99
CA PRO A 316 -5.52 -5.32 21.24
C PRO A 316 -4.08 -4.86 21.51
N ARG A 317 -3.92 -3.68 22.11
CA ARG A 317 -2.59 -3.13 22.45
C ARG A 317 -1.79 -4.15 23.28
N GLY A 318 -0.57 -4.45 22.84
CA GLY A 318 0.33 -5.40 23.49
C GLY A 318 0.06 -6.88 23.22
N ALA A 319 -0.99 -7.25 22.49
CA ALA A 319 -1.41 -8.64 22.25
C ALA A 319 -0.93 -9.21 20.90
N VAL A 320 0.25 -8.80 20.41
CA VAL A 320 0.79 -9.35 19.14
C VAL A 320 1.33 -10.76 19.40
N THR A 321 0.51 -11.76 19.07
CA THR A 321 0.84 -13.19 19.16
C THR A 321 0.32 -13.93 17.93
N VAL A 322 0.89 -15.10 17.61
CA VAL A 322 0.37 -15.96 16.53
C VAL A 322 -1.10 -16.32 16.76
N ALA A 323 -1.48 -16.56 18.02
CA ALA A 323 -2.88 -16.85 18.37
C ALA A 323 -3.82 -15.65 18.13
N ALA A 324 -3.36 -14.43 18.35
CA ALA A 324 -4.15 -13.23 18.04
C ALA A 324 -4.35 -13.07 16.52
N TYR A 325 -3.32 -13.27 15.72
CA TYR A 325 -3.44 -13.29 14.26
C TYR A 325 -4.36 -14.42 13.76
N ALA A 326 -4.27 -15.62 14.34
CA ALA A 326 -5.17 -16.72 13.98
C ALA A 326 -6.65 -16.42 14.33
N LYS A 327 -6.91 -15.72 15.44
CA LYS A 327 -8.26 -15.24 15.78
C LYS A 327 -8.75 -14.19 14.79
N ALA A 328 -7.89 -13.24 14.39
CA ALA A 328 -8.24 -12.23 13.39
C ALA A 328 -8.51 -12.88 12.02
N LEU A 329 -7.70 -13.87 11.62
CA LEU A 329 -7.94 -14.65 10.41
C LEU A 329 -9.31 -15.34 10.46
N ARG A 330 -9.66 -15.97 11.59
CA ARG A 330 -10.99 -16.56 11.77
C ARG A 330 -12.10 -15.54 11.60
N THR A 331 -11.96 -14.36 12.21
CA THR A 331 -12.95 -13.27 12.07
C THR A 331 -13.11 -12.84 10.61
N ALA A 332 -12.01 -12.72 9.86
CA ALA A 332 -12.06 -12.41 8.43
C ALA A 332 -12.77 -13.50 7.62
N LEU A 333 -12.51 -14.78 7.93
CA LEU A 333 -13.20 -15.90 7.29
C LEU A 333 -14.70 -15.91 7.61
N ASP A 334 -15.09 -15.54 8.84
CA ASP A 334 -16.50 -15.41 9.24
C ASP A 334 -17.18 -14.28 8.46
N ALA A 335 -16.51 -13.11 8.30
CA ALA A 335 -17.01 -11.98 7.50
C ALA A 335 -17.16 -12.33 6.02
N LEU A 336 -16.32 -13.23 5.49
CA LEU A 336 -16.40 -13.73 4.12
C LEU A 336 -17.41 -14.89 3.95
N GLY A 337 -18.01 -15.39 5.03
CA GLY A 337 -18.90 -16.56 5.00
C GLY A 337 -18.19 -17.89 4.74
N ILE A 338 -16.85 -17.95 4.86
CA ILE A 338 -16.04 -19.13 4.60
C ILE A 338 -16.02 -20.00 5.86
N ARG A 339 -16.81 -21.07 5.86
CA ARG A 339 -16.93 -21.99 7.00
C ARG A 339 -15.81 -23.02 7.05
N GLU A 340 -15.27 -23.40 5.89
CA GLU A 340 -14.25 -24.42 5.71
C GLU A 340 -13.29 -23.98 4.61
N CYS A 341 -11.99 -24.18 4.81
CA CYS A 341 -10.95 -23.78 3.87
C CYS A 341 -9.73 -24.70 3.92
N ASP A 342 -8.90 -24.60 2.90
CA ASP A 342 -7.51 -25.04 2.93
C ASP A 342 -6.62 -23.83 3.21
N VAL A 343 -5.54 -24.01 3.98
CA VAL A 343 -4.62 -22.90 4.32
C VAL A 343 -3.25 -23.19 3.74
N VAL A 344 -2.70 -22.21 3.03
CA VAL A 344 -1.33 -22.21 2.56
C VAL A 344 -0.63 -21.00 3.20
N GLY A 345 0.27 -21.26 4.13
CA GLY A 345 1.01 -20.22 4.83
C GLY A 345 2.47 -20.21 4.43
N ALA A 346 2.97 -19.03 4.00
CA ALA A 346 4.37 -18.82 3.72
C ALA A 346 5.11 -18.41 4.99
N TRP A 347 6.17 -19.13 5.36
CA TRP A 347 6.99 -18.94 6.54
C TRP A 347 6.15 -18.73 7.82
N GLY A 348 6.24 -17.58 8.44
CA GLY A 348 5.47 -17.26 9.65
C GLY A 348 3.94 -17.25 9.43
N GLY A 349 3.47 -17.00 8.22
CA GLY A 349 2.05 -17.17 7.86
C GLY A 349 1.56 -18.61 8.04
N GLY A 350 2.45 -19.59 7.86
CA GLY A 350 2.19 -20.99 8.17
C GLY A 350 1.86 -21.24 9.64
N LEU A 351 2.50 -20.51 10.56
CA LEU A 351 2.22 -20.62 12.00
C LEU A 351 0.82 -20.09 12.35
N VAL A 352 0.38 -19.04 11.64
CA VAL A 352 -0.99 -18.52 11.80
C VAL A 352 -2.02 -19.56 11.34
N GLY A 353 -1.78 -20.22 10.20
CA GLY A 353 -2.60 -21.32 9.72
C GLY A 353 -2.61 -22.53 10.66
N LEU A 354 -1.45 -22.92 11.20
CA LEU A 354 -1.30 -23.98 12.17
C LEU A 354 -2.07 -23.69 13.47
N GLU A 355 -1.98 -22.47 13.97
CA GLU A 355 -2.72 -22.05 15.16
C GLU A 355 -4.23 -21.97 14.89
N LEU A 356 -4.66 -21.54 13.71
CA LEU A 356 -6.08 -21.57 13.32
C LEU A 356 -6.63 -23.01 13.33
N ALA A 357 -5.86 -23.99 12.84
CA ALA A 357 -6.26 -25.39 12.87
C ALA A 357 -6.44 -25.94 14.30
N HIS A 358 -5.68 -25.43 15.27
CA HIS A 358 -5.85 -25.75 16.69
C HIS A 358 -7.01 -25.01 17.34
N LEU A 359 -7.19 -23.72 17.03
CA LEU A 359 -8.22 -22.88 17.66
C LEU A 359 -9.63 -23.15 17.13
N ALA A 360 -9.74 -23.62 15.90
CA ALA A 360 -11.02 -23.88 15.23
C ALA A 360 -10.96 -25.21 14.47
N PRO A 361 -11.01 -26.36 15.18
CA PRO A 361 -11.05 -27.69 14.56
C PRO A 361 -12.23 -27.81 13.57
N GLY A 362 -11.95 -28.33 12.38
CA GLY A 362 -12.93 -28.44 11.29
C GLY A 362 -12.98 -27.21 10.35
N ARG A 363 -12.42 -26.06 10.74
CA ARG A 363 -12.30 -24.89 9.85
C ARG A 363 -11.25 -25.11 8.76
N VAL A 364 -10.10 -25.70 9.12
CA VAL A 364 -8.99 -26.01 8.21
C VAL A 364 -9.04 -27.49 7.85
N ARG A 365 -9.15 -27.80 6.56
CA ARG A 365 -9.17 -29.18 6.05
C ARG A 365 -7.80 -29.68 5.63
N ARG A 366 -7.03 -28.81 4.96
CA ARG A 366 -5.65 -29.08 4.55
C ARG A 366 -4.80 -27.89 4.94
N LEU A 367 -3.59 -28.15 5.41
CA LEU A 367 -2.62 -27.13 5.79
C LEU A 367 -1.32 -27.35 5.03
N VAL A 368 -0.84 -26.33 4.34
CA VAL A 368 0.49 -26.32 3.73
C VAL A 368 1.37 -25.30 4.47
N LEU A 369 2.52 -25.73 4.93
CA LEU A 369 3.54 -24.90 5.55
C LEU A 369 4.70 -24.75 4.55
N ALA A 370 4.71 -23.67 3.78
CA ALA A 370 5.80 -23.33 2.86
C ALA A 370 6.89 -22.59 3.63
N GLY A 371 8.05 -23.22 3.86
CA GLY A 371 9.11 -22.70 4.70
C GLY A 371 8.82 -22.77 6.19
N PRO A 372 8.55 -23.96 6.79
CA PRO A 372 8.18 -24.07 8.20
C PRO A 372 9.32 -23.70 9.14
N LEU A 373 9.02 -22.91 10.17
CA LEU A 373 9.99 -22.39 11.16
C LEU A 373 10.26 -23.43 12.27
N TYR A 374 10.83 -24.59 11.94
CA TYR A 374 11.06 -25.71 12.88
C TYR A 374 12.43 -25.64 13.57
N PHE A 375 12.64 -24.61 14.37
CA PHE A 375 13.91 -24.34 15.05
C PHE A 375 14.05 -25.09 16.38
N ASP A 376 15.28 -25.30 16.83
CA ASP A 376 15.55 -25.67 18.21
C ASP A 376 15.38 -24.48 19.16
N LYS A 377 15.44 -24.74 20.47
CA LYS A 377 15.22 -23.72 21.49
C LYS A 377 16.30 -22.63 21.49
N ALA A 378 17.57 -22.99 21.18
CA ALA A 378 18.68 -22.07 21.21
C ALA A 378 18.57 -21.08 20.05
N LEU A 379 18.39 -21.57 18.81
CA LEU A 379 18.17 -20.72 17.63
C LEU A 379 16.89 -19.87 17.77
N GLN A 380 15.81 -20.46 18.31
CA GLN A 380 14.56 -19.73 18.53
C GLN A 380 14.75 -18.55 19.49
N ALA A 381 15.53 -18.72 20.56
CA ALA A 381 15.86 -17.67 21.52
C ALA A 381 16.73 -16.57 20.88
N ASP A 382 17.73 -16.95 20.08
CA ASP A 382 18.59 -16.01 19.36
C ASP A 382 17.80 -15.19 18.33
N LEU A 383 17.00 -15.83 17.50
CA LEU A 383 16.14 -15.16 16.51
C LEU A 383 15.16 -14.18 17.19
N ARG A 384 14.55 -14.59 18.28
CA ARG A 384 13.63 -13.72 19.04
C ARG A 384 14.32 -12.47 19.57
N ALA A 385 15.57 -12.59 19.98
CA ALA A 385 16.34 -11.47 20.53
C ALA A 385 16.88 -10.53 19.46
N ARG A 386 17.34 -11.06 18.31
CA ARG A 386 18.20 -10.34 17.37
C ARG A 386 17.61 -10.13 15.99
N TYR A 387 16.65 -10.95 15.55
CA TYR A 387 16.24 -10.99 14.14
C TYR A 387 15.57 -9.71 13.66
N ALA A 388 14.65 -9.16 14.44
CA ALA A 388 13.83 -8.02 14.04
C ALA A 388 13.99 -6.84 15.02
N PRO A 389 15.08 -6.07 14.93
CA PRO A 389 15.23 -4.83 15.68
C PRO A 389 14.24 -3.79 15.16
N PRO A 390 13.55 -3.01 16.02
CA PRO A 390 12.71 -1.91 15.57
C PRO A 390 13.53 -0.92 14.74
N ILE A 391 12.95 -0.47 13.63
CA ILE A 391 13.52 0.56 12.77
C ILE A 391 12.59 1.76 12.81
N HIS A 392 13.09 2.90 13.29
CA HIS A 392 12.31 4.12 13.44
C HIS A 392 12.83 5.21 12.52
N PRO A 393 11.96 6.06 11.97
CA PRO A 393 12.38 7.20 11.17
C PRO A 393 13.37 8.10 11.91
N ASP A 394 14.49 8.41 11.28
CA ASP A 394 15.47 9.35 11.79
C ASP A 394 15.61 10.59 10.89
N ARG A 395 16.16 11.68 11.45
CA ARG A 395 16.29 12.96 10.76
C ARG A 395 17.10 12.89 9.48
N HIS A 396 18.05 11.98 9.39
CA HIS A 396 19.03 11.91 8.29
C HIS A 396 18.73 10.80 7.28
N GLY A 397 17.73 9.94 7.55
CA GLY A 397 17.31 8.86 6.65
C GLY A 397 18.12 7.57 6.78
N GLY A 398 18.95 7.41 7.83
CA GLY A 398 19.75 6.21 8.07
C GLY A 398 18.89 4.95 8.23
N HIS A 399 17.70 5.10 8.79
CA HIS A 399 16.69 4.03 8.91
C HIS A 399 16.30 3.39 7.57
N LEU A 400 16.39 4.10 6.46
CA LEU A 400 16.05 3.60 5.13
C LEU A 400 17.07 2.59 4.63
N LEU A 401 18.37 2.90 4.79
CA LEU A 401 19.43 1.96 4.45
C LEU A 401 19.48 0.77 5.42
N GLN A 402 19.16 1.00 6.70
CA GLN A 402 19.01 -0.09 7.66
C GLN A 402 17.87 -1.05 7.22
N ALA A 403 16.73 -0.54 6.80
CA ALA A 403 15.62 -1.34 6.28
C ALA A 403 16.00 -2.06 4.99
N TRP A 404 16.73 -1.37 4.08
CA TRP A 404 17.20 -1.96 2.84
C TRP A 404 18.08 -3.16 3.08
N HIS A 405 19.14 -3.01 3.89
CA HIS A 405 20.06 -4.10 4.18
C HIS A 405 19.40 -5.21 5.00
N PHE A 406 18.51 -4.88 5.93
CA PHE A 406 17.74 -5.88 6.67
C PHE A 406 16.96 -6.81 5.71
N ILE A 407 16.26 -6.27 4.72
CA ILE A 407 15.51 -7.06 3.74
C ILE A 407 16.42 -7.76 2.74
N ARG A 408 17.42 -7.06 2.20
CA ARG A 408 18.36 -7.59 1.22
C ARG A 408 19.15 -8.78 1.76
N ASP A 409 19.66 -8.64 2.98
CA ASP A 409 20.55 -9.63 3.58
C ASP A 409 19.81 -10.89 4.04
N GLN A 410 18.48 -10.85 4.20
CA GLN A 410 17.66 -12.05 4.35
C GLN A 410 17.74 -12.99 3.13
N GLY A 411 18.04 -12.48 1.96
CA GLY A 411 18.27 -13.27 0.75
C GLY A 411 19.71 -13.76 0.58
N LEU A 412 20.65 -13.30 1.41
CA LEU A 412 22.08 -13.61 1.29
C LEU A 412 22.62 -14.45 2.44
N PHE A 413 22.09 -14.26 3.65
CA PHE A 413 22.58 -14.89 4.86
C PHE A 413 21.46 -15.47 5.72
N TRP A 414 21.75 -16.57 6.40
CA TRP A 414 20.83 -17.12 7.39
C TRP A 414 21.53 -17.39 8.73
N PRO A 415 21.03 -16.84 9.86
CA PRO A 415 20.14 -15.67 9.88
C PRO A 415 20.79 -14.45 9.22
N TRP A 416 20.03 -13.47 8.78
CA TRP A 416 20.51 -12.33 7.97
C TRP A 416 21.70 -11.58 8.61
N TYR A 417 21.76 -11.53 9.93
CA TYR A 417 22.83 -10.90 10.70
C TYR A 417 24.08 -11.79 10.89
N ASN A 418 24.05 -13.04 10.42
CA ASN A 418 25.22 -13.93 10.36
C ASN A 418 25.96 -13.73 9.02
N ALA A 419 26.48 -12.51 8.81
CA ALA A 419 27.20 -12.15 7.60
C ALA A 419 28.63 -12.76 7.58
N THR A 420 28.69 -14.07 7.85
CA THR A 420 29.94 -14.87 7.83
C THR A 420 29.87 -15.91 6.72
N ARG A 421 31.00 -16.56 6.42
CA ARG A 421 31.06 -17.64 5.42
C ARG A 421 30.08 -18.77 5.69
N GLU A 422 29.82 -19.07 6.94
CA GLU A 422 28.90 -20.11 7.41
C GLU A 422 27.43 -19.71 7.19
N GLY A 423 27.12 -18.42 7.28
CA GLY A 423 25.79 -17.90 7.10
C GLY A 423 25.36 -17.72 5.64
N ILE A 424 26.26 -17.81 4.66
CA ILE A 424 25.96 -17.59 3.24
C ILE A 424 24.91 -18.60 2.74
N ILE A 425 23.80 -18.10 2.19
CA ILE A 425 22.82 -18.91 1.46
C ILE A 425 23.35 -19.15 0.04
N ARG A 426 23.92 -20.33 -0.20
CA ARG A 426 24.61 -20.66 -1.47
C ARG A 426 23.66 -20.96 -2.63
N THR A 427 22.43 -21.26 -2.33
CA THR A 427 21.38 -21.57 -3.30
C THR A 427 20.49 -20.37 -3.62
N ALA A 428 20.78 -19.21 -2.97
CA ALA A 428 20.01 -17.99 -3.16
C ALA A 428 19.95 -17.55 -4.64
N ASN A 429 18.81 -17.02 -5.02
CA ASN A 429 18.63 -16.38 -6.32
C ASN A 429 19.41 -15.05 -6.38
N HIS A 430 19.50 -14.49 -7.58
CA HIS A 430 19.96 -13.12 -7.78
C HIS A 430 19.13 -12.15 -6.93
N VAL A 431 19.81 -11.20 -6.27
CA VAL A 431 19.14 -10.14 -5.51
C VAL A 431 18.55 -9.14 -6.49
N ASP A 432 17.24 -9.19 -6.65
CA ASP A 432 16.50 -8.25 -7.48
C ASP A 432 16.15 -6.98 -6.68
N PRO A 433 16.64 -5.80 -7.09
CA PRO A 433 16.35 -4.54 -6.41
C PRO A 433 14.85 -4.21 -6.31
N GLU A 434 14.07 -4.55 -7.33
CA GLU A 434 12.61 -4.35 -7.34
C GLU A 434 11.92 -5.21 -6.27
N MET A 435 12.34 -6.45 -6.13
CA MET A 435 11.80 -7.33 -5.08
C MET A 435 12.18 -6.81 -3.68
N VAL A 436 13.43 -6.40 -3.47
CA VAL A 436 13.88 -5.83 -2.19
C VAL A 436 13.10 -4.56 -1.88
N HIS A 437 12.94 -3.66 -2.86
CA HIS A 437 12.19 -2.42 -2.74
C HIS A 437 10.74 -2.67 -2.29
N ARG A 438 10.03 -3.59 -2.96
CA ARG A 438 8.65 -3.96 -2.59
C ARG A 438 8.56 -4.47 -1.16
N ARG A 439 9.51 -5.29 -0.70
CA ARG A 439 9.52 -5.80 0.66
C ARG A 439 9.88 -4.72 1.70
N VAL A 440 10.76 -3.79 1.38
CA VAL A 440 11.06 -2.63 2.23
C VAL A 440 9.81 -1.73 2.37
N LEU A 441 9.05 -1.53 1.28
CA LEU A 441 7.79 -0.80 1.35
C LEU A 441 6.80 -1.48 2.31
N GLU A 442 6.66 -2.80 2.27
CA GLU A 442 5.79 -3.54 3.21
C GLU A 442 6.20 -3.34 4.67
N LEU A 443 7.51 -3.29 4.94
CA LEU A 443 8.02 -2.99 6.27
C LEU A 443 7.60 -1.60 6.74
N PHE A 444 7.71 -0.59 5.87
CA PHE A 444 7.29 0.78 6.19
C PHE A 444 5.77 0.96 6.28
N ARG A 445 4.99 0.11 5.63
CA ARG A 445 3.52 0.08 5.75
C ARG A 445 3.04 -0.57 7.05
N ALA A 446 3.91 -1.26 7.78
CA ALA A 446 3.61 -1.93 9.04
C ALA A 446 4.55 -1.48 10.19
N PRO A 447 4.78 -0.17 10.41
CA PRO A 447 5.90 0.35 11.19
C PRO A 447 6.00 -0.20 12.62
N ASP A 448 4.85 -0.42 13.27
CA ASP A 448 4.79 -0.96 14.64
C ASP A 448 4.50 -2.46 14.69
N SER A 449 4.08 -3.07 13.59
CA SER A 449 3.56 -4.44 13.56
C SER A 449 4.60 -5.45 13.10
N TRP A 450 5.42 -5.16 12.08
CA TRP A 450 6.32 -6.11 11.45
C TRP A 450 7.32 -6.76 12.42
N TRP A 451 8.02 -5.98 13.24
CA TRP A 451 9.02 -6.50 14.16
C TRP A 451 8.39 -7.26 15.35
N ARG A 452 7.18 -6.83 15.78
CA ARG A 452 6.41 -7.53 16.81
C ARG A 452 5.89 -8.87 16.29
N ALA A 453 5.48 -8.92 15.02
CA ALA A 453 5.04 -10.14 14.37
C ALA A 453 6.18 -11.17 14.27
N TYR A 454 7.40 -10.77 13.87
CA TYR A 454 8.57 -11.65 13.90
C TYR A 454 8.85 -12.19 15.31
N ARG A 455 8.82 -11.32 16.33
CA ARG A 455 9.01 -11.77 17.73
C ARG A 455 7.96 -12.76 18.18
N ALA A 456 6.71 -12.55 17.77
CA ALA A 456 5.61 -13.47 18.06
C ALA A 456 5.80 -14.83 17.38
N GLN A 457 6.25 -14.84 16.12
CA GLN A 457 6.57 -16.06 15.37
C GLN A 457 7.69 -16.86 16.02
N PHE A 458 8.78 -16.20 16.42
CA PHE A 458 9.90 -16.85 17.11
C PHE A 458 9.59 -17.23 18.57
N ALA A 459 8.53 -16.72 19.17
CA ALA A 459 8.05 -17.17 20.47
C ALA A 459 7.06 -18.35 20.39
N TYR A 460 6.57 -18.68 19.18
CA TYR A 460 5.55 -19.70 19.00
C TYR A 460 6.10 -21.13 19.18
N PRO A 461 5.40 -22.02 19.95
CA PRO A 461 5.90 -23.36 20.26
C PRO A 461 5.66 -24.32 19.09
N VAL A 462 6.25 -24.05 17.92
CA VAL A 462 6.01 -24.76 16.65
C VAL A 462 6.19 -26.28 16.76
N ARG A 463 7.25 -26.76 17.46
CA ARG A 463 7.53 -28.19 17.62
C ARG A 463 6.40 -28.92 18.35
N THR A 464 5.85 -28.30 19.40
CA THR A 464 4.73 -28.86 20.15
C THR A 464 3.46 -28.85 19.30
N ARG A 465 3.18 -27.77 18.61
CA ARG A 465 1.99 -27.64 17.78
C ARG A 465 1.98 -28.59 16.59
N LEU A 466 3.12 -28.80 15.93
CA LEU A 466 3.24 -29.77 14.84
C LEU A 466 3.05 -31.24 15.30
N ARG A 467 3.46 -31.59 16.53
CA ARG A 467 3.20 -32.93 17.08
C ARG A 467 1.71 -33.19 17.32
N THR A 468 0.94 -32.17 17.59
CA THR A 468 -0.47 -32.29 18.01
C THR A 468 -1.45 -31.86 16.93
N VAL A 469 -0.97 -31.47 15.75
CA VAL A 469 -1.84 -31.09 14.63
C VAL A 469 -2.60 -32.31 14.12
N LYS A 470 -3.92 -32.18 14.02
CA LYS A 470 -4.82 -33.27 13.58
C LYS A 470 -5.22 -33.15 12.11
N VAL A 471 -5.04 -31.97 11.53
CA VAL A 471 -5.36 -31.71 10.12
C VAL A 471 -4.24 -32.24 9.24
N ALA A 472 -4.59 -32.80 8.09
CA ALA A 472 -3.59 -33.21 7.10
C ALA A 472 -2.70 -32.02 6.73
N THR A 473 -1.40 -32.17 6.96
CA THR A 473 -0.43 -31.07 6.86
C THR A 473 0.73 -31.48 5.97
N LEU A 474 1.06 -30.64 4.99
CA LEU A 474 2.20 -30.77 4.09
C LEU A 474 3.28 -29.75 4.49
N LEU A 475 4.51 -30.21 4.68
CA LEU A 475 5.68 -29.35 4.78
C LEU A 475 6.30 -29.19 3.40
N ALA A 476 6.64 -27.96 3.02
CA ALA A 476 7.19 -27.69 1.72
C ALA A 476 8.25 -26.57 1.77
N ALA A 477 9.23 -26.61 0.87
CA ALA A 477 10.22 -25.53 0.71
C ALA A 477 10.89 -25.65 -0.67
N ALA A 478 11.25 -24.51 -1.27
CA ALA A 478 12.08 -24.49 -2.47
C ALA A 478 13.56 -24.80 -2.12
N ASP A 479 14.36 -25.11 -3.13
CA ASP A 479 15.78 -25.45 -2.95
C ASP A 479 16.63 -24.27 -2.44
N TRP A 480 16.20 -23.04 -2.72
CA TRP A 480 16.86 -21.81 -2.28
C TRP A 480 16.40 -21.32 -0.88
N ASP A 481 15.31 -21.91 -0.34
CA ASP A 481 14.74 -21.45 0.93
C ASP A 481 15.60 -21.93 2.10
N PRO A 482 16.13 -21.03 2.94
CA PRO A 482 16.91 -21.41 4.13
C PRO A 482 16.12 -22.26 5.14
N MET A 483 14.77 -22.31 5.02
CA MET A 483 13.92 -23.16 5.86
C MET A 483 13.86 -24.61 5.38
N ARG A 484 14.45 -24.94 4.23
CA ARG A 484 14.35 -26.27 3.63
C ARG A 484 14.89 -27.39 4.55
N ASP A 485 16.05 -27.19 5.12
CA ASP A 485 16.66 -28.21 6.00
C ASP A 485 15.86 -28.38 7.29
N TYR A 486 15.27 -27.31 7.82
CA TYR A 486 14.35 -27.37 8.96
C TYR A 486 13.05 -28.11 8.62
N ALA A 487 12.52 -27.94 7.40
CA ALA A 487 11.35 -28.67 6.92
C ALA A 487 11.63 -30.16 6.80
N ILE A 488 12.77 -30.54 6.24
CA ILE A 488 13.23 -31.93 6.15
C ILE A 488 13.41 -32.54 7.53
N ALA A 489 14.05 -31.82 8.47
CA ALA A 489 14.23 -32.26 9.84
C ALA A 489 12.89 -32.44 10.56
N ALA A 490 11.92 -31.57 10.33
CA ALA A 490 10.57 -31.70 10.87
C ALA A 490 9.86 -32.95 10.35
N SER A 491 9.92 -33.22 9.03
CA SER A 491 9.32 -34.39 8.42
C SER A 491 9.94 -35.70 8.91
N LYS A 492 11.29 -35.73 9.07
CA LYS A 492 11.99 -36.89 9.68
C LYS A 492 11.57 -37.12 11.13
N ALA A 493 11.40 -36.06 11.92
CA ALA A 493 11.00 -36.15 13.33
C ALA A 493 9.49 -36.48 13.51
N LEU A 494 8.67 -36.17 12.52
CA LEU A 494 7.21 -36.30 12.50
C LEU A 494 6.78 -36.93 11.18
N PRO A 495 6.91 -38.27 11.02
CA PRO A 495 6.68 -38.98 9.74
C PRO A 495 5.26 -38.83 9.16
N HIS A 496 4.29 -38.41 9.95
CA HIS A 496 2.93 -38.11 9.50
C HIS A 496 2.82 -36.75 8.76
N LEU A 497 3.90 -35.97 8.73
CA LEU A 497 3.99 -34.71 8.02
C LEU A 497 4.93 -34.87 6.81
N PRO A 498 4.40 -35.17 5.61
CA PRO A 498 5.22 -35.34 4.42
C PRO A 498 5.90 -34.04 4.03
N PHE A 499 7.08 -34.13 3.41
CA PHE A 499 7.82 -33.03 2.84
C PHE A 499 7.80 -33.07 1.31
N ARG A 500 7.69 -31.88 0.68
CA ARG A 500 7.81 -31.69 -0.77
C ARG A 500 8.78 -30.56 -1.10
N THR A 501 9.68 -30.79 -2.05
CA THR A 501 10.46 -29.72 -2.65
C THR A 501 9.59 -28.96 -3.65
N LEU A 502 9.65 -27.63 -3.64
CA LEU A 502 8.88 -26.73 -4.48
C LEU A 502 9.73 -26.19 -5.64
N ALA A 503 9.05 -25.77 -6.70
CA ALA A 503 9.64 -24.96 -7.77
C ALA A 503 10.25 -23.68 -7.20
N ARG A 504 11.17 -23.06 -7.95
CA ARG A 504 11.82 -21.82 -7.55
C ARG A 504 10.86 -20.63 -7.56
N ASP A 505 9.90 -20.61 -8.48
CA ASP A 505 8.91 -19.55 -8.62
C ASP A 505 7.67 -19.85 -7.76
N PRO A 506 7.33 -19.00 -6.77
CA PRO A 506 6.09 -19.14 -6.02
C PRO A 506 4.81 -19.11 -6.88
N GLY A 507 4.88 -18.53 -8.07
CA GLY A 507 3.79 -18.54 -9.05
C GLY A 507 3.43 -19.94 -9.59
N GLU A 508 4.29 -20.94 -9.38
CA GLU A 508 4.03 -22.34 -9.76
C GLU A 508 3.48 -23.20 -8.60
N TRP A 509 3.63 -22.74 -7.35
CA TRP A 509 3.34 -23.55 -6.16
C TRP A 509 1.87 -23.99 -6.05
N GLY A 510 0.93 -23.16 -6.51
CA GLY A 510 -0.49 -23.54 -6.49
C GLY A 510 -0.74 -24.83 -7.23
N ARG A 511 -0.16 -25.02 -8.43
CA ARG A 511 -0.27 -26.26 -9.20
C ARG A 511 0.35 -27.44 -8.45
N GLU A 512 1.48 -27.22 -7.79
CA GLU A 512 2.17 -28.28 -7.04
C GLU A 512 1.41 -28.71 -5.77
N PHE A 513 0.65 -27.80 -5.17
CA PHE A 513 -0.16 -28.12 -3.99
C PHE A 513 -1.47 -28.82 -4.30
N MET A 514 -2.01 -28.70 -5.53
CA MET A 514 -3.32 -29.28 -5.89
C MET A 514 -3.45 -30.79 -5.56
N PRO A 515 -2.45 -31.66 -5.87
CA PRO A 515 -2.60 -33.09 -5.54
C PRO A 515 -2.76 -33.37 -4.04
N PHE A 516 -2.22 -32.52 -3.18
CA PHE A 516 -2.40 -32.61 -1.74
C PHE A 516 -3.72 -31.99 -1.28
N LEU A 517 -4.12 -30.87 -1.87
CA LEU A 517 -5.34 -30.16 -1.50
C LEU A 517 -6.61 -30.91 -1.95
N ASP A 518 -6.52 -31.69 -3.02
CA ASP A 518 -7.64 -32.48 -3.58
C ASP A 518 -7.75 -33.89 -2.98
N ALA A 519 -6.69 -34.41 -2.36
CA ALA A 519 -6.70 -35.72 -1.70
C ALA A 519 -7.58 -35.73 -0.44
#